data_3851d80f9086c1a8f63976254aaf4672
#
_entry.id   3851d80f9086c1a8f63976254aaf4672
#
_cell.length_a   1.000
_cell.length_b   1.000
_cell.length_c   1.000
_cell.angle_alpha   90.00
_cell.angle_beta   90.00
_cell.angle_gamma   90.00
#
_symmetry.space_group_name_H-M   'P 1'
#
loop_
_entity.id
_entity.type
_entity.pdbx_description
1 polymer ?
#
loop_
_entity_poly.entity_id
_entity_poly.type
_entity_poly.pdbx_seq_one_letter_code
_entity_poly.pdbx_strand_id
1 'polypeptide(L)'
;GQILIDGKDIHSFLPRRELRKEMGFVFQFPEYQLFETTVLKEVCFGMKNLGFSKEEMEENSRWAIEKMGFNFEAIRSVAPMALSGGQRRRVAIASVIASRPKILLLDEPTSGLDPAERRSFCQILTSLNREGTTIVIVSHNSEVVCETAKTLLVLKDGEKWKEGKVEDLFSSDLLPAGILPPPSLLLSSFLREKGMDLPRAVRQEDFISALLCQVGRRKNG
;
A
#
# COMPACT_ATOMS: atom_id res chain seq x y z
N GLY A 1 -2.69 14.09 22.39
CA GLY A 1 -3.60 13.80 21.29
C GLY A 1 -4.52 12.65 21.62
N GLN A 2 -5.53 12.44 20.82
CA GLN A 2 -6.52 11.38 20.99
C GLN A 2 -6.63 10.61 19.67
N ILE A 3 -6.72 9.28 19.75
CA ILE A 3 -6.94 8.43 18.56
C ILE A 3 -8.25 7.69 18.78
N LEU A 4 -9.21 7.90 17.87
CA LEU A 4 -10.53 7.31 17.92
C LEU A 4 -10.72 6.31 16.79
N ILE A 5 -11.27 5.12 17.11
CA ILE A 5 -11.76 4.14 16.15
C ILE A 5 -13.24 3.95 16.43
N ASP A 6 -14.08 4.22 15.44
CA ASP A 6 -15.53 4.19 15.56
C ASP A 6 -16.05 5.02 16.77
N GLY A 7 -15.41 6.19 17.01
CA GLY A 7 -15.74 7.10 18.11
C GLY A 7 -15.23 6.67 19.48
N LYS A 8 -14.49 5.56 19.60
CA LYS A 8 -13.93 5.04 20.85
C LYS A 8 -12.43 5.33 20.92
N ASP A 9 -11.98 5.90 22.03
CA ASP A 9 -10.56 6.16 22.26
C ASP A 9 -9.81 4.82 22.46
N ILE A 10 -8.75 4.62 21.65
CA ILE A 10 -7.93 3.39 21.71
C ILE A 10 -7.26 3.16 23.08
N HIS A 11 -7.09 4.20 23.88
CA HIS A 11 -6.47 4.11 25.20
C HIS A 11 -7.46 3.73 26.31
N SER A 12 -8.76 4.05 26.12
CA SER A 12 -9.78 3.96 27.20
C SER A 12 -10.76 2.81 27.02
N PHE A 13 -11.00 2.32 25.80
CA PHE A 13 -12.19 1.51 25.53
C PHE A 13 -11.95 0.17 24.85
N LEU A 14 -10.78 -0.08 24.26
CA LEU A 14 -10.55 -1.34 23.58
C LEU A 14 -9.48 -2.15 24.30
N PRO A 15 -9.76 -3.43 24.68
CA PRO A 15 -8.72 -4.36 25.05
C PRO A 15 -7.66 -4.40 23.92
N ARG A 16 -6.38 -4.30 24.27
CA ARG A 16 -5.28 -4.27 23.27
C ARG A 16 -5.34 -5.41 22.25
N ARG A 17 -5.92 -6.54 22.64
CA ARG A 17 -6.12 -7.71 21.77
C ARG A 17 -7.15 -7.44 20.69
N GLU A 18 -8.29 -6.82 21.03
CA GLU A 18 -9.33 -6.47 20.06
C GLU A 18 -8.81 -5.40 19.09
N LEU A 19 -8.12 -4.39 19.60
CA LEU A 19 -7.49 -3.38 18.74
C LEU A 19 -6.53 -4.02 17.72
N ARG A 20 -5.73 -5.00 18.13
CA ARG A 20 -4.79 -5.70 17.24
C ARG A 20 -5.48 -6.63 16.23
N LYS A 21 -6.71 -7.04 16.45
CA LYS A 21 -7.53 -7.73 15.45
C LYS A 21 -8.05 -6.76 14.39
N GLU A 22 -8.42 -5.56 14.82
CA GLU A 22 -8.98 -4.53 13.93
C GLU A 22 -7.90 -3.83 13.09
N MET A 23 -6.66 -3.76 13.60
CA MET A 23 -5.58 -2.99 12.98
C MET A 23 -4.35 -3.85 12.72
N GLY A 24 -3.90 -3.83 11.45
CA GLY A 24 -2.59 -4.32 11.04
C GLY A 24 -1.60 -3.16 10.90
N PHE A 25 -0.34 -3.38 11.26
CA PHE A 25 0.73 -2.40 11.08
C PHE A 25 1.90 -3.04 10.34
N VAL A 26 2.30 -2.44 9.23
CA VAL A 26 3.47 -2.83 8.44
C VAL A 26 4.52 -1.73 8.61
N PHE A 27 5.61 -2.04 9.30
CA PHE A 27 6.75 -1.14 9.49
C PHE A 27 7.59 -1.02 8.23
N GLN A 28 8.44 -0.02 8.18
CA GLN A 28 9.49 0.10 7.18
C GLN A 28 10.43 -1.11 7.26
N PHE A 29 10.75 -1.72 6.09
CA PHE A 29 11.57 -2.95 6.00
C PHE A 29 11.02 -4.12 6.84
N PRO A 30 9.77 -4.55 6.63
CA PRO A 30 9.12 -5.56 7.46
C PRO A 30 9.80 -6.93 7.38
N GLU A 31 10.59 -7.19 6.34
CA GLU A 31 11.38 -8.42 6.15
C GLU A 31 12.42 -8.69 7.22
N TYR A 32 12.83 -7.68 7.99
CA TYR A 32 13.74 -7.85 9.12
C TYR A 32 13.06 -8.36 10.40
N GLN A 33 11.73 -8.42 10.39
CA GLN A 33 10.95 -8.90 11.53
C GLN A 33 10.65 -10.41 11.47
N LEU A 34 11.05 -11.09 10.38
CA LEU A 34 10.83 -12.53 10.21
C LEU A 34 11.79 -13.34 11.08
N PHE A 35 11.26 -14.30 11.83
CA PHE A 35 12.05 -15.10 12.78
C PHE A 35 11.63 -16.57 12.86
N GLU A 36 10.50 -16.96 12.28
CA GLU A 36 9.99 -18.33 12.33
C GLU A 36 10.72 -19.26 11.35
N THR A 37 10.61 -20.55 11.61
CA THR A 37 11.30 -21.59 10.85
C THR A 37 10.68 -21.88 9.49
N THR A 38 9.39 -21.55 9.29
CA THR A 38 8.68 -21.72 8.03
C THR A 38 7.75 -20.55 7.76
N VAL A 39 7.47 -20.29 6.48
CA VAL A 39 6.53 -19.24 6.05
C VAL A 39 5.16 -19.43 6.70
N LEU A 40 4.64 -20.64 6.76
CA LEU A 40 3.34 -20.88 7.39
C LEU A 40 3.34 -20.50 8.88
N LYS A 41 4.37 -20.88 9.62
CA LYS A 41 4.48 -20.50 11.05
C LYS A 41 4.58 -19.01 11.23
N GLU A 42 5.35 -18.33 10.37
CA GLU A 42 5.51 -16.89 10.38
C GLU A 42 4.15 -16.19 10.18
N VAL A 43 3.41 -16.59 9.16
CA VAL A 43 2.09 -16.01 8.87
C VAL A 43 1.06 -16.32 9.95
N CYS A 44 1.12 -17.52 10.56
CA CYS A 44 0.23 -17.90 11.66
C CYS A 44 0.55 -17.21 12.99
N PHE A 45 1.76 -16.69 13.18
CA PHE A 45 2.25 -16.22 14.49
C PHE A 45 1.35 -15.15 15.13
N GLY A 46 1.02 -14.12 14.36
CA GLY A 46 0.14 -13.03 14.83
C GLY A 46 -1.26 -13.54 15.19
N MET A 47 -1.86 -14.34 14.33
CA MET A 47 -3.19 -14.92 14.53
C MET A 47 -3.27 -15.83 15.75
N LYS A 48 -2.23 -16.63 16.01
CA LYS A 48 -2.14 -17.49 17.22
C LYS A 48 -2.25 -16.65 18.48
N ASN A 49 -1.53 -15.53 18.57
CA ASN A 49 -1.56 -14.62 19.71
C ASN A 49 -2.91 -13.90 19.84
N LEU A 50 -3.62 -13.74 18.75
CA LEU A 50 -4.97 -13.17 18.70
C LEU A 50 -6.07 -14.21 18.95
N GLY A 51 -5.72 -15.51 19.13
CA GLY A 51 -6.61 -16.60 19.51
C GLY A 51 -7.50 -17.10 18.39
N PHE A 52 -7.03 -17.07 17.16
CA PHE A 52 -7.66 -17.75 16.04
C PHE A 52 -7.57 -19.26 16.20
N SER A 53 -8.56 -20.01 15.70
CA SER A 53 -8.53 -21.47 15.65
C SER A 53 -7.47 -21.95 14.65
N LYS A 54 -7.15 -23.24 14.68
CA LYS A 54 -6.20 -23.82 13.72
C LYS A 54 -6.74 -23.76 12.29
N GLU A 55 -8.02 -23.99 12.12
CA GLU A 55 -8.73 -23.95 10.87
C GLU A 55 -8.73 -22.54 10.28
N GLU A 56 -9.07 -21.53 11.08
CA GLU A 56 -9.01 -20.11 10.68
C GLU A 56 -7.59 -19.69 10.32
N MET A 57 -6.59 -20.13 11.09
CA MET A 57 -5.19 -19.80 10.79
C MET A 57 -4.73 -20.39 9.47
N GLU A 58 -5.11 -21.63 9.13
CA GLU A 58 -4.73 -22.27 7.87
C GLU A 58 -5.41 -21.59 6.68
N GLU A 59 -6.72 -21.34 6.77
CA GLU A 59 -7.50 -20.67 5.72
C GLU A 59 -6.97 -19.25 5.46
N ASN A 60 -6.81 -18.46 6.51
CA ASN A 60 -6.36 -17.09 6.41
C ASN A 60 -4.89 -16.97 5.96
N SER A 61 -4.03 -17.92 6.38
CA SER A 61 -2.65 -17.97 5.90
C SER A 61 -2.58 -18.29 4.41
N ARG A 62 -3.37 -19.24 3.95
CA ARG A 62 -3.48 -19.56 2.51
C ARG A 62 -3.90 -18.33 1.72
N TRP A 63 -4.99 -17.69 2.13
CA TRP A 63 -5.48 -16.47 1.49
C TRP A 63 -4.42 -15.36 1.46
N ALA A 64 -3.75 -15.09 2.59
CA ALA A 64 -2.76 -14.02 2.68
C ALA A 64 -1.53 -14.29 1.81
N ILE A 65 -1.04 -15.53 1.81
CA ILE A 65 0.11 -15.95 1.00
C ILE A 65 -0.22 -15.87 -0.49
N GLU A 66 -1.39 -16.34 -0.90
CA GLU A 66 -1.85 -16.27 -2.30
C GLU A 66 -2.12 -14.83 -2.73
N LYS A 67 -2.65 -13.99 -1.84
CA LYS A 67 -2.83 -12.55 -2.08
C LYS A 67 -1.50 -11.84 -2.36
N MET A 68 -0.41 -12.28 -1.73
CA MET A 68 0.94 -11.78 -1.99
C MET A 68 1.60 -12.40 -3.25
N GLY A 69 0.85 -13.16 -4.05
CA GLY A 69 1.30 -13.71 -5.33
C GLY A 69 2.14 -14.99 -5.22
N PHE A 70 2.03 -15.72 -4.12
CA PHE A 70 2.70 -17.00 -3.96
C PHE A 70 1.75 -18.19 -4.17
N ASN A 71 2.30 -19.33 -4.61
CA ASN A 71 1.61 -20.61 -4.47
C ASN A 71 1.77 -21.09 -3.02
N PHE A 72 0.66 -21.26 -2.30
CA PHE A 72 0.67 -21.64 -0.89
C PHE A 72 1.40 -22.95 -0.62
N GLU A 73 1.10 -24.02 -1.38
CA GLU A 73 1.72 -25.34 -1.16
C GLU A 73 3.22 -25.34 -1.46
N ALA A 74 3.67 -24.53 -2.41
CA ALA A 74 5.08 -24.43 -2.75
C ALA A 74 5.91 -23.72 -1.69
N ILE A 75 5.32 -22.72 -0.97
CA ILE A 75 6.09 -21.85 -0.07
C ILE A 75 5.87 -22.13 1.41
N ARG A 76 4.75 -22.76 1.80
CA ARG A 76 4.34 -22.91 3.22
C ARG A 76 5.41 -23.53 4.13
N SER A 77 6.21 -24.46 3.61
CA SER A 77 7.25 -25.17 4.38
C SER A 77 8.65 -24.59 4.18
N VAL A 78 8.82 -23.56 3.34
CA VAL A 78 10.10 -22.92 3.09
C VAL A 78 10.49 -22.05 4.28
N ALA A 79 11.78 -22.03 4.62
CA ALA A 79 12.29 -21.12 5.64
C ALA A 79 12.28 -19.67 5.09
N PRO A 80 11.76 -18.68 5.83
CA PRO A 80 11.75 -17.29 5.38
C PRO A 80 13.12 -16.79 4.95
N MET A 81 14.19 -17.21 5.62
CA MET A 81 15.58 -16.81 5.32
C MET A 81 16.11 -17.37 4.01
N ALA A 82 15.49 -18.41 3.43
CA ALA A 82 15.85 -18.94 2.12
C ALA A 82 15.24 -18.15 0.94
N LEU A 83 14.36 -17.18 1.23
CA LEU A 83 13.67 -16.35 0.24
C LEU A 83 14.50 -15.12 -0.14
N SER A 84 14.27 -14.58 -1.34
CA SER A 84 14.81 -13.26 -1.74
C SER A 84 14.26 -12.13 -0.84
N GLY A 85 14.93 -10.96 -0.83
CA GLY A 85 14.49 -9.81 -0.04
C GLY A 85 13.04 -9.39 -0.33
N GLY A 86 12.68 -9.28 -1.61
CA GLY A 86 11.30 -8.96 -2.02
C GLY A 86 10.30 -10.05 -1.64
N GLN A 87 10.69 -11.33 -1.72
CA GLN A 87 9.85 -12.43 -1.25
C GLN A 87 9.65 -12.40 0.27
N ARG A 88 10.73 -12.16 1.05
CA ARG A 88 10.64 -11.99 2.51
C ARG A 88 9.68 -10.86 2.88
N ARG A 89 9.80 -9.71 2.22
CA ARG A 89 8.90 -8.57 2.45
C ARG A 89 7.44 -8.94 2.22
N ARG A 90 7.13 -9.63 1.12
CA ARG A 90 5.77 -10.10 0.84
C ARG A 90 5.25 -11.10 1.88
N VAL A 91 6.12 -11.99 2.40
CA VAL A 91 5.76 -12.89 3.51
C VAL A 91 5.48 -12.11 4.80
N ALA A 92 6.31 -11.10 5.13
CA ALA A 92 6.09 -10.25 6.29
C ALA A 92 4.77 -9.47 6.21
N ILE A 93 4.40 -9.00 5.03
CA ILE A 93 3.10 -8.34 4.82
C ILE A 93 1.96 -9.37 4.91
N ALA A 94 2.15 -10.59 4.34
CA ALA A 94 1.18 -11.67 4.48
C ALA A 94 0.88 -11.97 5.96
N SER A 95 1.90 -11.97 6.85
CA SER A 95 1.70 -12.22 8.28
C SER A 95 0.84 -11.17 8.97
N VAL A 96 0.86 -9.93 8.48
CA VAL A 96 0.03 -8.84 9.02
C VAL A 96 -1.41 -8.94 8.49
N ILE A 97 -1.58 -9.14 7.16
CA ILE A 97 -2.92 -9.17 6.56
C ILE A 97 -3.70 -10.46 6.83
N ALA A 98 -3.01 -11.53 7.26
CA ALA A 98 -3.65 -12.82 7.56
C ALA A 98 -4.72 -12.73 8.65
N SER A 99 -4.60 -11.80 9.60
CA SER A 99 -5.65 -11.55 10.60
C SER A 99 -6.89 -10.83 10.03
N ARG A 100 -6.89 -10.48 8.74
CA ARG A 100 -7.95 -9.73 8.05
C ARG A 100 -8.33 -8.43 8.77
N PRO A 101 -7.35 -7.54 9.03
CA PRO A 101 -7.61 -6.31 9.75
C PRO A 101 -8.53 -5.38 8.95
N LYS A 102 -9.40 -4.63 9.65
CA LYS A 102 -10.24 -3.61 9.01
C LYS A 102 -9.45 -2.37 8.60
N ILE A 103 -8.37 -2.09 9.33
CA ILE A 103 -7.47 -0.95 9.10
C ILE A 103 -6.04 -1.49 8.93
N LEU A 104 -5.40 -1.13 7.83
CA LEU A 104 -4.00 -1.46 7.55
C LEU A 104 -3.18 -0.18 7.48
N LEU A 105 -2.26 -0.02 8.42
CA LEU A 105 -1.30 1.08 8.47
C LEU A 105 0.02 0.61 7.87
N LEU A 106 0.57 1.36 6.92
CA LEU A 106 1.82 1.02 6.25
C LEU A 106 2.78 2.21 6.29
N ASP A 107 3.96 1.98 6.81
CA ASP A 107 5.03 2.98 6.88
C ASP A 107 6.10 2.66 5.83
N GLU A 108 6.21 3.52 4.81
CA GLU A 108 7.15 3.40 3.67
C GLU A 108 7.23 1.98 3.07
N PRO A 109 6.11 1.30 2.78
CA PRO A 109 6.11 -0.13 2.44
C PRO A 109 6.76 -0.44 1.09
N THR A 110 6.99 0.56 0.26
CA THR A 110 7.59 0.41 -1.08
C THR A 110 9.06 0.85 -1.15
N SER A 111 9.64 1.25 -0.02
CA SER A 111 11.04 1.67 0.03
C SER A 111 11.97 0.52 -0.39
N GLY A 112 12.88 0.78 -1.36
CA GLY A 112 13.81 -0.22 -1.88
C GLY A 112 13.23 -1.25 -2.85
N LEU A 113 11.94 -1.16 -3.23
CA LEU A 113 11.36 -1.98 -4.30
C LEU A 113 11.71 -1.41 -5.67
N ASP A 114 11.95 -2.31 -6.62
CA ASP A 114 12.03 -1.91 -8.02
C ASP A 114 10.67 -1.44 -8.58
N PRO A 115 10.63 -0.77 -9.74
CA PRO A 115 9.37 -0.24 -10.30
C PRO A 115 8.30 -1.31 -10.59
N ALA A 116 8.68 -2.54 -10.93
CA ALA A 116 7.73 -3.61 -11.24
C ALA A 116 7.12 -4.18 -9.94
N GLU A 117 7.96 -4.44 -8.94
CA GLU A 117 7.53 -4.87 -7.61
C GLU A 117 6.62 -3.82 -6.94
N ARG A 118 6.98 -2.54 -7.06
CA ARG A 118 6.18 -1.42 -6.54
C ARG A 118 4.78 -1.39 -7.15
N ARG A 119 4.67 -1.49 -8.49
CA ARG A 119 3.37 -1.54 -9.17
C ARG A 119 2.53 -2.73 -8.72
N SER A 120 3.14 -3.93 -8.66
CA SER A 120 2.47 -5.12 -8.17
C SER A 120 1.95 -4.93 -6.74
N PHE A 121 2.74 -4.32 -5.88
CA PHE A 121 2.34 -4.04 -4.51
C PHE A 121 1.19 -3.02 -4.41
N CYS A 122 1.22 -1.94 -5.20
CA CYS A 122 0.12 -0.98 -5.27
C CYS A 122 -1.19 -1.66 -5.72
N GLN A 123 -1.14 -2.61 -6.66
CA GLN A 123 -2.31 -3.39 -7.09
C GLN A 123 -2.86 -4.25 -5.96
N ILE A 124 -2.01 -4.88 -5.15
CA ILE A 124 -2.41 -5.64 -3.97
C ILE A 124 -3.13 -4.74 -2.96
N LEU A 125 -2.58 -3.57 -2.65
CA LEU A 125 -3.22 -2.60 -1.74
C LEU A 125 -4.59 -2.15 -2.27
N THR A 126 -4.68 -1.85 -3.55
CA THR A 126 -5.94 -1.47 -4.20
C THR A 126 -6.98 -2.59 -4.10
N SER A 127 -6.55 -3.86 -4.28
CA SER A 127 -7.43 -5.02 -4.12
C SER A 127 -7.93 -5.17 -2.67
N LEU A 128 -7.05 -5.06 -1.69
CA LEU A 128 -7.43 -5.10 -0.27
C LEU A 128 -8.41 -3.98 0.10
N ASN A 129 -8.21 -2.77 -0.44
CA ASN A 129 -9.13 -1.66 -0.21
C ASN A 129 -10.51 -1.91 -0.84
N ARG A 130 -10.58 -2.50 -2.04
CA ARG A 130 -11.84 -2.89 -2.68
C ARG A 130 -12.58 -3.99 -1.90
N GLU A 131 -11.86 -4.83 -1.18
CA GLU A 131 -12.40 -5.88 -0.29
C GLU A 131 -12.84 -5.34 1.08
N GLY A 132 -12.72 -4.03 1.31
CA GLY A 132 -13.23 -3.35 2.51
C GLY A 132 -12.17 -2.97 3.54
N THR A 133 -10.89 -3.28 3.33
CA THR A 133 -9.81 -2.83 4.24
C THR A 133 -9.56 -1.33 4.06
N THR A 134 -9.64 -0.57 5.14
CA THR A 134 -9.18 0.82 5.16
C THR A 134 -7.66 0.86 5.18
N ILE A 135 -7.05 1.57 4.22
CA ILE A 135 -5.60 1.64 4.10
C ILE A 135 -5.12 3.05 4.41
N VAL A 136 -4.19 3.16 5.32
CA VAL A 136 -3.43 4.38 5.60
C VAL A 136 -1.97 4.10 5.28
N ILE A 137 -1.43 4.84 4.31
CA ILE A 137 -0.05 4.70 3.86
C ILE A 137 0.73 5.99 4.12
N VAL A 138 1.88 5.86 4.75
CA VAL A 138 2.88 6.93 4.84
C VAL A 138 3.91 6.69 3.75
N SER A 139 4.10 7.65 2.87
CA SER A 139 5.11 7.56 1.81
C SER A 139 5.57 8.93 1.34
N HIS A 140 6.85 9.05 1.00
CA HIS A 140 7.41 10.20 0.31
C HIS A 140 7.39 10.03 -1.23
N ASN A 141 6.93 8.88 -1.72
CA ASN A 141 6.86 8.57 -3.15
C ASN A 141 5.50 8.99 -3.72
N SER A 142 5.49 10.06 -4.51
CA SER A 142 4.26 10.61 -5.11
C SER A 142 3.57 9.64 -6.08
N GLU A 143 4.30 8.76 -6.79
CA GLU A 143 3.67 7.73 -7.64
C GLU A 143 2.83 6.78 -6.81
N VAL A 144 3.39 6.26 -5.70
CA VAL A 144 2.69 5.34 -4.79
C VAL A 144 1.43 5.99 -4.23
N VAL A 145 1.54 7.25 -3.79
CA VAL A 145 0.40 8.02 -3.28
C VAL A 145 -0.68 8.16 -4.36
N CYS A 146 -0.31 8.56 -5.57
CA CYS A 146 -1.26 8.74 -6.68
C CYS A 146 -1.93 7.44 -7.12
N GLU A 147 -1.21 6.32 -7.09
CA GLU A 147 -1.74 5.01 -7.50
C GLU A 147 -2.67 4.38 -6.45
N THR A 148 -2.44 4.64 -5.16
CA THR A 148 -3.12 3.92 -4.07
C THR A 148 -4.12 4.76 -3.28
N ALA A 149 -3.88 6.05 -3.12
CA ALA A 149 -4.67 6.91 -2.25
C ALA A 149 -5.78 7.66 -3.00
N LYS A 150 -6.88 7.93 -2.30
CA LYS A 150 -7.95 8.84 -2.74
C LYS A 150 -7.83 10.20 -2.07
N THR A 151 -7.40 10.19 -0.81
CA THR A 151 -7.22 11.39 0.03
C THR A 151 -5.77 11.45 0.47
N LEU A 152 -5.21 12.63 0.47
CA LEU A 152 -3.84 12.93 0.90
C LEU A 152 -3.88 13.92 2.05
N LEU A 153 -3.15 13.60 3.11
CA LEU A 153 -2.80 14.52 4.18
C LEU A 153 -1.31 14.85 4.06
N VAL A 154 -0.99 16.11 3.89
CA VAL A 154 0.40 16.61 3.81
C VAL A 154 0.81 17.19 5.15
N LEU A 155 1.89 16.66 5.70
CA LEU A 155 2.54 17.18 6.88
C LEU A 155 3.75 18.03 6.48
N LYS A 156 3.93 19.17 7.14
CA LYS A 156 5.10 20.04 7.00
C LYS A 156 5.47 20.58 8.37
N ASP A 157 6.75 20.52 8.72
CA ASP A 157 7.29 21.00 10.00
C ASP A 157 6.55 20.42 11.24
N GLY A 158 6.07 19.15 11.14
CA GLY A 158 5.33 18.46 12.20
C GLY A 158 3.85 18.83 12.31
N GLU A 159 3.33 19.69 11.43
CA GLU A 159 1.94 20.14 11.43
C GLU A 159 1.19 19.73 10.17
N LYS A 160 -0.14 19.64 10.27
CA LYS A 160 -1.02 19.43 9.11
C LYS A 160 -0.97 20.69 8.24
N TRP A 161 -0.41 20.57 7.04
CA TRP A 161 -0.29 21.68 6.10
C TRP A 161 -1.43 21.72 5.08
N LYS A 162 -1.75 20.59 4.43
CA LYS A 162 -2.84 20.44 3.46
C LYS A 162 -3.53 19.11 3.61
N GLU A 163 -4.81 19.06 3.27
CA GLU A 163 -5.60 17.83 3.19
C GLU A 163 -6.62 17.96 2.06
N GLY A 164 -6.85 16.88 1.30
CA GLY A 164 -7.83 16.86 0.23
C GLY A 164 -7.68 15.65 -0.69
N LYS A 165 -8.40 15.66 -1.81
CA LYS A 165 -8.25 14.63 -2.83
C LYS A 165 -6.86 14.71 -3.47
N VAL A 166 -6.31 13.56 -3.82
CA VAL A 166 -4.97 13.45 -4.42
C VAL A 166 -4.88 14.30 -5.69
N GLU A 167 -5.87 14.22 -6.57
CA GLU A 167 -5.92 14.95 -7.82
C GLU A 167 -5.90 16.47 -7.63
N ASP A 168 -6.67 16.96 -6.64
CA ASP A 168 -6.78 18.39 -6.34
C ASP A 168 -5.48 18.94 -5.74
N LEU A 169 -4.87 18.18 -4.83
CA LEU A 169 -3.64 18.60 -4.15
C LEU A 169 -2.44 18.60 -5.09
N PHE A 170 -2.28 17.61 -5.96
CA PHE A 170 -1.23 17.62 -6.97
C PHE A 170 -1.47 18.63 -8.11
N SER A 171 -2.66 19.21 -8.20
CA SER A 171 -2.92 20.39 -9.04
C SER A 171 -2.43 21.69 -8.41
N SER A 172 -2.18 21.71 -7.11
CA SER A 172 -1.56 22.80 -6.36
C SER A 172 -0.05 22.58 -6.24
N ASP A 173 0.68 23.66 -5.86
CA ASP A 173 2.11 23.52 -5.60
C ASP A 173 2.36 22.83 -4.24
N LEU A 174 2.99 21.66 -4.26
CA LEU A 174 3.41 20.89 -3.09
C LEU A 174 4.93 20.94 -2.85
N LEU A 175 5.69 21.58 -3.73
CA LEU A 175 7.15 21.74 -3.59
C LEU A 175 7.57 22.37 -2.26
N PRO A 176 6.84 23.37 -1.69
CA PRO A 176 7.18 23.91 -0.39
C PRO A 176 7.17 22.91 0.78
N ALA A 177 6.49 21.76 0.61
CA ALA A 177 6.54 20.62 1.55
C ALA A 177 7.55 19.54 1.14
N GLY A 178 8.36 19.78 0.11
CA GLY A 178 9.33 18.80 -0.40
C GLY A 178 8.73 17.67 -1.22
N ILE A 179 7.46 17.77 -1.61
CA ILE A 179 6.77 16.73 -2.38
C ILE A 179 6.90 17.03 -3.86
N LEU A 180 7.59 16.14 -4.57
CA LEU A 180 7.73 16.23 -6.03
C LEU A 180 6.47 15.69 -6.73
N PRO A 181 6.04 16.32 -7.82
CA PRO A 181 4.94 15.80 -8.64
C PRO A 181 5.29 14.41 -9.21
N PRO A 182 4.29 13.53 -9.42
CA PRO A 182 4.52 12.26 -10.08
C PRO A 182 4.96 12.47 -11.54
N PRO A 183 5.79 11.56 -12.10
CA PRO A 183 6.29 11.68 -13.47
C PRO A 183 5.19 11.82 -14.54
N SER A 184 4.05 11.17 -14.36
CA SER A 184 2.87 11.28 -15.23
C SER A 184 2.35 12.72 -15.32
N LEU A 185 2.31 13.43 -14.18
CA LEU A 185 1.89 14.82 -14.13
C LEU A 185 2.92 15.76 -14.80
N LEU A 186 4.20 15.52 -14.56
CA LEU A 186 5.28 16.30 -15.19
C LEU A 186 5.27 16.13 -16.70
N LEU A 187 5.18 14.89 -17.19
CA LEU A 187 5.15 14.59 -18.62
C LEU A 187 3.88 15.11 -19.30
N SER A 188 2.72 14.94 -18.70
CA SER A 188 1.46 15.46 -19.26
C SER A 188 1.50 16.99 -19.33
N SER A 189 2.03 17.67 -18.33
CA SER A 189 2.18 19.13 -18.34
C SER A 189 3.15 19.60 -19.42
N PHE A 190 4.33 18.96 -19.51
CA PHE A 190 5.33 19.27 -20.55
C PHE A 190 4.79 19.09 -21.98
N LEU A 191 4.10 17.98 -22.25
CA LEU A 191 3.53 17.72 -23.58
C LEU A 191 2.40 18.71 -23.93
N ARG A 192 1.63 19.15 -22.94
CA ARG A 192 0.63 20.23 -23.13
C ARG A 192 1.28 21.56 -23.52
N GLU A 193 2.38 21.94 -22.86
CA GLU A 193 3.16 23.13 -23.23
C GLU A 193 3.71 23.05 -24.66
N LYS A 194 3.96 21.83 -25.17
CA LYS A 194 4.35 21.56 -26.57
C LYS A 194 3.17 21.47 -27.52
N GLY A 195 1.96 21.83 -27.09
CA GLY A 195 0.75 21.88 -27.95
C GLY A 195 0.02 20.55 -28.13
N MET A 196 0.31 19.55 -27.29
CA MET A 196 -0.51 18.33 -27.26
C MET A 196 -1.77 18.53 -26.41
N ASP A 197 -2.92 18.12 -26.93
CA ASP A 197 -4.20 18.16 -26.20
C ASP A 197 -4.32 16.93 -25.29
N LEU A 198 -3.66 16.98 -24.12
CA LEU A 198 -3.66 15.93 -23.10
C LEU A 198 -4.26 16.46 -21.80
N PRO A 199 -5.02 15.64 -21.05
CA PRO A 199 -5.42 15.99 -19.70
C PRO A 199 -4.19 16.01 -18.77
N ARG A 200 -4.28 16.77 -17.67
CA ARG A 200 -3.30 16.62 -16.57
C ARG A 200 -3.56 15.27 -15.89
N ALA A 201 -2.57 14.41 -15.88
CA ALA A 201 -2.69 13.07 -15.35
C ALA A 201 -1.78 12.86 -14.13
N VAL A 202 -2.35 12.62 -12.96
CA VAL A 202 -1.60 12.28 -11.74
C VAL A 202 -1.26 10.80 -11.69
N ARG A 203 -2.11 9.93 -12.30
CA ARG A 203 -1.86 8.49 -12.40
C ARG A 203 -1.20 8.12 -13.71
N GLN A 204 -0.31 7.13 -13.67
CA GLN A 204 0.40 6.65 -14.86
C GLN A 204 -0.56 6.04 -15.89
N GLU A 205 -1.56 5.27 -15.46
CA GLU A 205 -2.54 4.64 -16.37
C GLU A 205 -3.36 5.69 -17.15
N ASP A 206 -3.80 6.76 -16.48
CA ASP A 206 -4.54 7.86 -17.11
C ASP A 206 -3.68 8.57 -18.14
N PHE A 207 -2.41 8.82 -17.84
CA PHE A 207 -1.46 9.43 -18.77
C PHE A 207 -1.24 8.56 -20.02
N ILE A 208 -0.96 7.28 -19.84
CA ILE A 208 -0.73 6.33 -20.95
C ILE A 208 -1.97 6.22 -21.81
N SER A 209 -3.15 6.07 -21.23
CA SER A 209 -4.43 5.97 -21.95
C SER A 209 -4.70 7.22 -22.79
N ALA A 210 -4.51 8.41 -22.24
CA ALA A 210 -4.68 9.68 -22.94
C ALA A 210 -3.67 9.83 -24.08
N LEU A 211 -2.41 9.48 -23.86
CA LEU A 211 -1.35 9.54 -24.86
C LEU A 211 -1.63 8.61 -26.05
N LEU A 212 -2.01 7.35 -25.77
CA LEU A 212 -2.36 6.38 -26.82
C LEU A 212 -3.55 6.84 -27.65
N CYS A 213 -4.56 7.42 -27.03
CA CYS A 213 -5.71 8.00 -27.71
C CYS A 213 -5.30 9.13 -28.69
N GLN A 214 -4.40 10.01 -28.27
CA GLN A 214 -3.89 11.11 -29.09
C GLN A 214 -3.02 10.62 -30.27
N VAL A 215 -2.15 9.65 -30.04
CA VAL A 215 -1.29 9.09 -31.10
C VAL A 215 -2.12 8.30 -32.10
N GLY A 216 -3.15 7.58 -31.66
CA GLY A 216 -4.07 6.88 -32.56
C GLY A 216 -4.85 7.82 -33.46
N ARG A 217 -5.31 8.98 -32.98
CA ARG A 217 -5.98 10.01 -33.77
C ARG A 217 -5.09 10.61 -34.86
N ARG A 218 -3.79 10.81 -34.59
CA ARG A 218 -2.83 11.36 -35.60
C ARG A 218 -2.45 10.38 -36.71
N LYS A 219 -2.70 9.06 -36.54
CA LYS A 219 -2.45 8.07 -37.62
C LYS A 219 -3.64 7.91 -38.57
N ASN A 220 -4.82 8.38 -38.19
CA ASN A 220 -6.06 8.22 -38.97
C ASN A 220 -6.57 9.55 -39.56
N GLY A 221 -5.81 10.62 -39.49
CA GLY A 221 -6.04 11.91 -40.15
C GLY A 221 -4.82 12.35 -40.97
#